data_6dcc43601faa9d58e1d0568dbc4acd5b
#
_entry.id   6dcc43601faa9d58e1d0568dbc4acd5b
#
_cell.length_a   1.000
_cell.length_b   1.000
_cell.length_c   1.000
_cell.angle_alpha   90.00
_cell.angle_beta   90.00
_cell.angle_gamma   90.00
#
_symmetry.space_group_name_H-M   'P 1'
#
loop_
_entity.id
_entity.type
_entity.pdbx_description
1 polymer ?
#
loop_
_entity_poly.entity_id
_entity_poly.type
_entity_poly.pdbx_seq_one_letter_code
_entity_poly.pdbx_strand_id
1 'polypeptide(L)' 'DIISDYNYVLKDKEGYITVYKNTGQVYEYTSILSSDLPMYIQEELKEGIGVDNLGEVYGFLENYSS' A
#
# COMPACT_ATOMS: atom_id res chain seq x y z
N ASP A 1 7.44 -13.89 9.40
CA ASP A 1 6.65 -13.26 8.36
C ASP A 1 7.34 -11.96 7.92
N ILE A 2 7.64 -11.87 6.61
CA ILE A 2 8.37 -10.72 6.08
C ILE A 2 7.64 -9.41 6.35
N ILE A 3 6.31 -9.42 6.24
CA ILE A 3 5.52 -8.20 6.38
C ILE A 3 5.63 -7.63 7.79
N SER A 4 5.81 -8.47 8.79
CA SER A 4 5.89 -8.00 10.17
C SER A 4 7.16 -7.19 10.45
N ASP A 5 8.14 -7.23 9.52
CA ASP A 5 9.37 -6.45 9.68
C ASP A 5 9.20 -5.00 9.27
N TYR A 6 8.06 -4.66 8.68
CA TYR A 6 7.80 -3.30 8.19
C TYR A 6 6.82 -2.59 9.10
N ASN A 7 6.89 -1.26 9.11
CA ASN A 7 5.97 -0.46 9.94
C ASN A 7 4.63 -0.21 9.27
N TYR A 8 4.60 -0.18 7.94
CA TYR A 8 3.38 0.06 7.19
C TYR A 8 3.29 -0.90 6.02
N VAL A 9 2.07 -1.22 5.62
CA VAL A 9 1.82 -2.13 4.51
C VAL A 9 0.75 -1.52 3.63
N LEU A 10 1.02 -1.49 2.31
CA LEU A 10 0.05 -1.04 1.33
C LEU A 10 -0.62 -2.25 0.72
N LYS A 11 -1.94 -2.23 0.66
CA LYS A 11 -2.72 -3.33 0.08
C LYS A 11 -3.87 -2.80 -0.74
N ASP A 12 -4.38 -3.65 -1.63
CA ASP A 12 -5.63 -3.40 -2.34
C ASP A 12 -6.78 -3.80 -1.42
N LYS A 13 -7.67 -2.86 -1.16
CA LYS A 13 -8.89 -3.14 -0.41
C LYS A 13 -10.06 -2.62 -1.22
N GLU A 14 -10.87 -3.54 -1.72
CA GLU A 14 -12.07 -3.21 -2.48
C GLU A 14 -11.76 -2.31 -3.68
N GLY A 15 -10.60 -2.53 -4.29
CA GLY A 15 -10.20 -1.81 -5.49
C GLY A 15 -9.38 -0.56 -5.26
N TYR A 16 -9.16 -0.17 -4.01
CA TYR A 16 -8.40 1.03 -3.67
C TYR A 16 -7.15 0.69 -2.87
N ILE A 17 -6.09 1.46 -3.08
CA ILE A 17 -4.89 1.32 -2.26
C ILE A 17 -5.23 1.78 -0.85
N THR A 18 -4.91 0.95 0.12
CA THR A 18 -5.16 1.25 1.54
C THR A 18 -3.87 1.03 2.30
N VAL A 19 -3.57 1.94 3.22
CA VAL A 19 -2.36 1.88 4.04
C VAL A 19 -2.72 1.29 5.39
N TYR A 20 -2.01 0.23 5.77
CA TYR A 20 -2.20 -0.43 7.06
C TYR A 20 -0.97 -0.26 7.91
N LYS A 21 -1.17 -0.21 9.23
CA LYS A 21 -0.07 -0.34 10.18
C LYS A 21 0.33 -1.81 10.25
N ASN A 22 1.52 -2.07 10.79
CA ASN A 22 1.97 -3.45 10.92
C ASN A 22 1.13 -4.26 11.92
N THR A 23 0.28 -3.59 12.70
CA THR A 23 -0.66 -4.27 13.61
C THR A 23 -1.88 -4.80 12.87
N GLY A 24 -2.07 -4.41 11.61
CA GLY A 24 -3.24 -4.78 10.84
C GLY A 24 -4.33 -3.73 10.82
N GLN A 25 -4.18 -2.67 11.62
CA GLN A 25 -5.16 -1.59 11.61
C GLN A 25 -4.95 -0.70 10.40
N VAL A 26 -6.06 -0.19 9.85
CA VAL A 26 -5.98 0.77 8.75
C VAL A 26 -5.39 2.08 9.26
N TYR A 27 -4.39 2.57 8.55
CA TYR A 27 -3.82 3.87 8.85
C TYR A 27 -4.48 4.95 8.01
N GLU A 28 -4.67 4.66 6.72
CA GLU A 28 -5.23 5.66 5.82
C GLU A 28 -5.87 4.99 4.61
N TYR A 29 -7.05 5.47 4.22
CA TYR A 29 -7.68 5.08 2.96
C TYR A 29 -7.28 6.08 1.89
N THR A 30 -7.17 5.62 0.64
CA THR A 30 -6.90 6.52 -0.47
C THR A 30 -7.98 6.36 -1.52
N SER A 31 -8.02 7.29 -2.46
CA SER A 31 -8.93 7.21 -3.60
C SER A 31 -8.21 6.69 -4.85
N ILE A 32 -7.01 6.17 -4.70
CA ILE A 32 -6.22 5.66 -5.82
C ILE A 32 -6.69 4.26 -6.15
N LEU A 33 -7.20 4.07 -7.38
CA LEU A 33 -7.65 2.75 -7.81
C LEU A 33 -6.45 1.86 -8.11
N SER A 34 -6.45 0.66 -7.55
CA SER A 34 -5.35 -0.26 -7.83
C SER A 34 -5.33 -0.65 -9.31
N SER A 35 -6.49 -0.64 -9.97
CA SER A 35 -6.56 -0.97 -11.38
C SER A 35 -5.88 0.05 -12.28
N ASP A 36 -5.58 1.24 -11.76
CA ASP A 36 -4.85 2.27 -12.52
C ASP A 36 -3.34 2.04 -12.49
N LEU A 37 -2.86 1.09 -11.70
CA LEU A 37 -1.45 0.82 -11.55
C LEU A 37 -0.99 -0.27 -12.52
N PRO A 38 0.33 -0.34 -12.80
CA PRO A 38 0.86 -1.45 -13.60
C PRO A 38 0.50 -2.80 -12.98
N MET A 39 0.33 -3.80 -13.82
CA MET A 39 -0.10 -5.11 -13.37
C MET A 39 0.82 -5.70 -12.31
N TYR A 40 2.14 -5.52 -12.45
CA TYR A 40 3.05 -6.10 -11.47
C TYR A 40 2.91 -5.46 -10.10
N ILE A 41 2.53 -4.17 -10.06
CA ILE A 41 2.25 -3.51 -8.78
C ILE A 41 0.95 -4.03 -8.20
N GLN A 42 -0.06 -4.25 -9.04
CA GLN A 42 -1.32 -4.82 -8.55
C GLN A 42 -1.10 -6.18 -7.90
N GLU A 43 -0.22 -7.00 -8.49
CA GLU A 43 0.09 -8.31 -7.93
C GLU A 43 0.75 -8.16 -6.56
N GLU A 44 1.67 -7.21 -6.43
CA GLU A 44 2.34 -7.00 -5.15
C GLU A 44 1.37 -6.45 -4.09
N LEU A 45 0.41 -5.64 -4.50
CA LEU A 45 -0.58 -5.09 -3.56
C LEU A 45 -1.48 -6.18 -2.98
N LYS A 46 -1.72 -7.25 -3.73
CA LYS A 46 -2.53 -8.34 -3.23
C LYS A 46 -1.86 -9.02 -2.04
N GLU A 47 -0.54 -9.11 -2.07
CA GLU A 47 0.22 -9.71 -0.97
C GLU A 47 0.59 -8.69 0.10
N GLY A 48 0.66 -7.42 -0.27
CA GLY A 48 1.05 -6.36 0.63
C GLY A 48 2.45 -5.87 0.33
N ILE A 49 2.58 -4.54 0.21
CA ILE A 49 3.88 -3.92 -0.03
C ILE A 49 4.32 -3.30 1.29
N GLY A 50 5.38 -3.86 1.91
CA GLY A 50 5.88 -3.37 3.18
C GLY A 50 6.79 -2.18 2.99
N VAL A 51 6.64 -1.15 3.83
CA VAL A 51 7.50 0.02 3.81
C VAL A 51 7.84 0.41 5.24
N ASP A 52 8.96 1.11 5.42
CA ASP A 52 9.50 1.37 6.74
C ASP A 52 8.93 2.61 7.41
N ASN A 53 8.52 3.60 6.65
CA ASN A 53 8.10 4.87 7.23
C ASN A 53 7.09 5.57 6.32
N LEU A 54 6.50 6.64 6.87
CA LEU A 54 5.48 7.38 6.13
C LEU A 54 6.03 8.08 4.90
N GLY A 55 7.31 8.46 4.93
CA GLY A 55 7.93 9.03 3.74
C GLY A 55 7.86 8.10 2.56
N GLU A 56 8.09 6.80 2.79
CA GLU A 56 7.99 5.80 1.73
C GLU A 56 6.55 5.58 1.30
N VAL A 57 5.61 5.64 2.25
CA VAL A 57 4.19 5.52 1.94
C VAL A 57 3.78 6.63 0.97
N TYR A 58 4.07 7.87 1.33
CA TYR A 58 3.63 8.99 0.52
C TYR A 58 4.41 9.10 -0.78
N GLY A 59 5.68 8.68 -0.78
CA GLY A 59 6.44 8.60 -2.03
C GLY A 59 5.80 7.64 -3.02
N PHE A 60 5.39 6.48 -2.53
CA PHE A 60 4.70 5.50 -3.38
C PHE A 60 3.40 6.09 -3.91
N LEU A 61 2.60 6.69 -3.02
CA LEU A 61 1.30 7.21 -3.42
C LEU A 61 1.43 8.35 -4.42
N GLU A 62 2.44 9.21 -4.25
CA GLU A 62 2.66 10.30 -5.18
C GLU A 62 3.00 9.82 -6.59
N ASN A 63 3.70 8.70 -6.68
CA ASN A 63 4.07 8.16 -7.99
C ASN A 63 2.85 7.75 -8.80
N TYR A 64 1.76 7.42 -8.14
CA TYR A 64 0.59 6.86 -8.80
C TYR A 64 -0.66 7.70 -8.64
N SER A 65 -0.58 8.83 -7.95
CA SER A 65 -1.68 9.76 -7.85
C SER A 65 -1.43 10.90 -8.82
N SER A 66 -2.18 11.03 -9.82
CA SER A 66 -2.00 12.10 -10.80
C SER A 66 -3.21 12.97 -10.87
#